data_8241c5eef982df4e351cf333e1f88145
#
_entry.id   8241c5eef982df4e351cf333e1f88145
#
_cell.length_a   1.000
_cell.length_b   1.000
_cell.length_c   1.000
_cell.angle_alpha   90.00
_cell.angle_beta   90.00
_cell.angle_gamma   90.00
#
_symmetry.space_group_name_H-M   'P 1'
#
loop_
_entity.id
_entity.type
_entity.pdbx_description
1 polymer ?
#
loop_
_entity_poly.entity_id
_entity_poly.type
_entity_poly.pdbx_seq_one_letter_code
_entity_poly.pdbx_strand_id
1 'polypeptide(L)'
;MKRIANIRFDGGSAMNWYRNLYFGKTAEKKKDRIVEQIEAGENRMFTYLIILAQTPVNQMEILTPASYRSHAKKNGEPLILGVACGWHEAQEVVRVIVEDVYTKTGNALVRQYFEGK
;
A
#
# COMPACT_ATOMS: atom_id res chain seq x y z
N MET A 1 5.09 -18.41 -5.97
CA MET A 1 4.85 -17.65 -4.76
C MET A 1 3.38 -17.24 -4.66
N LYS A 2 2.87 -17.35 -3.49
CA LYS A 2 1.48 -16.96 -3.29
C LYS A 2 1.36 -15.44 -3.34
N ARG A 3 0.44 -14.97 -4.16
CA ARG A 3 0.24 -13.53 -4.26
C ARG A 3 -0.78 -13.07 -3.24
N ILE A 4 -0.57 -11.86 -2.74
CA ILE A 4 -1.47 -11.29 -1.75
C ILE A 4 -2.89 -11.22 -2.29
N ALA A 5 -3.02 -10.96 -3.58
CA ALA A 5 -4.34 -10.84 -4.19
C ALA A 5 -5.17 -12.11 -4.09
N ASN A 6 -4.54 -13.24 -3.78
CA ASN A 6 -5.28 -14.49 -3.64
C ASN A 6 -5.88 -14.69 -2.27
N ILE A 7 -5.55 -13.84 -1.33
CA ILE A 7 -6.09 -13.93 0.01
C ILE A 7 -7.56 -13.54 -0.03
N ARG A 8 -8.40 -14.35 0.59
CA ARG A 8 -9.82 -14.07 0.61
C ARG A 8 -10.18 -13.26 1.84
N PHE A 9 -10.90 -12.20 1.62
CA PHE A 9 -11.33 -11.32 2.70
C PHE A 9 -12.85 -11.27 2.69
N ASP A 10 -13.44 -12.33 3.12
CA ASP A 10 -14.87 -12.48 2.98
C ASP A 10 -15.62 -11.38 3.70
N GLY A 11 -16.30 -10.57 2.92
CA GLY A 11 -17.29 -9.65 3.43
C GLY A 11 -16.83 -8.63 4.43
N GLY A 12 -15.62 -8.73 4.88
CA GLY A 12 -15.17 -7.85 5.93
C GLY A 12 -14.10 -6.87 5.56
N SER A 13 -13.51 -7.11 4.44
CA SER A 13 -12.35 -6.31 4.08
C SER A 13 -12.75 -4.97 3.53
N ALA A 14 -12.19 -3.92 4.10
CA ALA A 14 -12.30 -2.58 3.54
C ALA A 14 -10.96 -2.17 2.98
N MET A 15 -10.12 -3.13 2.61
CA MET A 15 -8.76 -2.83 2.18
C MET A 15 -8.60 -3.17 0.71
N ASN A 16 -8.05 -2.25 -0.02
CA ASN A 16 -7.93 -2.38 -1.47
C ASN A 16 -6.46 -2.59 -1.83
N TRP A 17 -6.04 -3.84 -1.86
CA TRP A 17 -4.64 -4.19 -2.06
C TRP A 17 -4.30 -4.27 -3.54
N TYR A 18 -3.20 -3.60 -3.90
CA TYR A 18 -2.65 -3.78 -5.24
C TYR A 18 -2.13 -5.21 -5.36
N ARG A 19 -2.37 -5.83 -6.51
CA ARG A 19 -2.05 -7.24 -6.68
C ARG A 19 -0.55 -7.53 -6.54
N ASN A 20 0.31 -6.61 -6.95
CA ASN A 20 1.75 -6.81 -6.88
C ASN A 20 2.38 -5.83 -5.90
N LEU A 21 1.99 -5.97 -4.64
CA LEU A 21 2.42 -5.06 -3.59
C LEU A 21 3.93 -4.88 -3.56
N TYR A 22 4.34 -3.65 -3.31
CA TYR A 22 5.73 -3.34 -3.01
C TYR A 22 5.96 -3.53 -1.51
N PHE A 23 7.11 -4.08 -1.14
CA PHE A 23 7.42 -4.29 0.27
C PHE A 23 8.78 -3.68 0.58
N GLY A 24 8.88 -3.02 1.73
CA GLY A 24 10.16 -2.62 2.24
C GLY A 24 10.96 -3.86 2.63
N LYS A 25 12.25 -3.68 2.82
CA LYS A 25 13.14 -4.82 3.10
C LYS A 25 12.70 -5.64 4.31
N THR A 26 12.34 -4.96 5.38
CA THR A 26 11.94 -5.65 6.60
C THR A 26 10.58 -6.29 6.43
N ALA A 27 9.66 -5.56 5.80
CA ALA A 27 8.30 -6.06 5.64
C ALA A 27 8.26 -7.28 4.74
N GLU A 28 9.13 -7.34 3.74
CA GLU A 28 9.10 -8.46 2.81
C GLU A 28 9.37 -9.79 3.48
N LYS A 29 10.16 -9.79 4.53
CA LYS A 29 10.53 -11.04 5.21
C LYS A 29 9.35 -11.73 5.87
N LYS A 30 8.27 -10.98 6.10
CA LYS A 30 7.08 -11.55 6.74
C LYS A 30 5.82 -11.00 6.10
N LYS A 31 5.86 -10.86 4.78
CA LYS A 31 4.80 -10.15 4.06
C LYS A 31 3.43 -10.77 4.24
N ASP A 32 3.31 -12.08 4.19
CA ASP A 32 2.01 -12.71 4.31
C ASP A 32 1.42 -12.48 5.70
N ARG A 33 2.26 -12.60 6.72
CA ARG A 33 1.80 -12.40 8.08
C ARG A 33 1.36 -10.95 8.30
N ILE A 34 2.15 -10.01 7.78
CA ILE A 34 1.80 -8.60 7.98
C ILE A 34 0.45 -8.28 7.35
N VAL A 35 0.25 -8.73 6.11
CA VAL A 35 -1.00 -8.44 5.43
C VAL A 35 -2.17 -9.10 6.16
N GLU A 36 -2.00 -10.34 6.60
CA GLU A 36 -3.06 -11.03 7.32
C GLU A 36 -3.41 -10.31 8.61
N GLN A 37 -2.42 -9.86 9.34
CA GLN A 37 -2.68 -9.17 10.60
C GLN A 37 -3.39 -7.84 10.38
N ILE A 38 -2.98 -7.11 9.35
CA ILE A 38 -3.64 -5.85 9.05
C ILE A 38 -5.09 -6.10 8.64
N GLU A 39 -5.31 -7.13 7.83
CA GLU A 39 -6.68 -7.47 7.43
C GLU A 39 -7.53 -7.90 8.60
N ALA A 40 -6.92 -8.51 9.60
CA ALA A 40 -7.64 -8.92 10.80
C ALA A 40 -7.95 -7.77 11.73
N GLY A 41 -7.54 -6.56 11.37
CA GLY A 41 -7.86 -5.39 12.17
C GLY A 41 -6.78 -5.00 13.16
N GLU A 42 -5.63 -5.65 13.11
CA GLU A 42 -4.56 -5.33 14.04
C GLU A 42 -3.84 -4.06 13.63
N ASN A 43 -3.52 -3.25 14.61
CA ASN A 43 -2.75 -2.02 14.39
C ASN A 43 -1.30 -2.32 14.74
N ARG A 44 -0.53 -2.70 13.74
CA ARG A 44 0.88 -3.03 13.97
C ARG A 44 1.67 -1.74 14.16
N MET A 45 2.42 -1.67 15.26
CA MET A 45 3.29 -0.52 15.49
C MET A 45 4.36 -0.49 14.42
N PHE A 46 4.72 0.71 14.03
CA PHE A 46 5.78 0.96 13.05
C PHE A 46 5.54 0.34 11.69
N THR A 47 4.29 -0.04 11.39
CA THR A 47 3.93 -0.53 10.07
C THR A 47 3.20 0.57 9.33
N TYR A 48 3.58 0.77 8.07
CA TYR A 48 3.01 1.83 7.25
C TYR A 48 2.53 1.29 5.93
N LEU A 49 1.47 1.88 5.43
CA LEU A 49 0.91 1.56 4.13
C LEU A 49 1.18 2.73 3.19
N ILE A 50 1.65 2.43 2.00
CA ILE A 50 1.82 3.43 0.96
C ILE A 50 0.61 3.31 0.05
N ILE A 51 -0.16 4.39 -0.06
CA ILE A 51 -1.41 4.36 -0.82
C ILE A 51 -1.37 5.35 -1.95
N LEU A 52 -2.22 5.09 -2.92
CA LEU A 52 -2.45 6.04 -4.00
C LEU A 52 -3.30 7.17 -3.43
N ALA A 53 -2.82 8.41 -3.55
CA ALA A 53 -3.53 9.53 -2.96
C ALA A 53 -4.82 9.82 -3.72
N GLN A 54 -5.81 10.30 -2.99
CA GLN A 54 -7.09 10.64 -3.57
C GLN A 54 -7.27 12.12 -3.74
N THR A 55 -6.28 12.91 -3.31
CA THR A 55 -6.34 14.37 -3.52
C THR A 55 -5.62 14.71 -4.82
N PRO A 56 -6.01 15.80 -5.47
CA PRO A 56 -5.34 16.16 -6.73
C PRO A 56 -3.89 16.60 -6.56
N VAL A 57 -3.49 16.94 -5.35
CA VAL A 57 -2.16 17.50 -5.11
C VAL A 57 -1.10 16.42 -4.99
N ASN A 58 -1.43 15.33 -4.31
CA ASN A 58 -0.47 14.30 -4.01
C ASN A 58 -0.65 13.09 -4.89
N GLN A 59 0.45 12.36 -5.10
CA GLN A 59 0.40 11.11 -5.85
C GLN A 59 0.27 9.93 -4.93
N MET A 60 0.95 9.97 -3.80
CA MET A 60 0.93 8.90 -2.82
C MET A 60 0.91 9.49 -1.43
N GLU A 61 0.45 8.67 -0.48
CA GLU A 61 0.47 9.03 0.93
C GLU A 61 0.93 7.83 1.73
N ILE A 62 1.51 8.11 2.89
CA ILE A 62 1.94 7.07 3.81
C ILE A 62 1.03 7.14 5.02
N LEU A 63 0.33 6.04 5.30
CA LEU A 63 -0.62 5.97 6.41
C LEU A 63 -0.33 4.78 7.29
N THR A 64 -0.69 4.89 8.57
CA THR A 64 -0.73 3.70 9.42
C THR A 64 -1.97 2.89 9.06
N PRO A 65 -1.99 1.61 9.44
CA PRO A 65 -3.21 0.82 9.18
C PRO A 65 -4.45 1.41 9.82
N ALA A 66 -4.32 1.96 11.03
CA ALA A 66 -5.46 2.58 11.69
C ALA A 66 -5.95 3.80 10.92
N SER A 67 -5.03 4.63 10.45
CA SER A 67 -5.41 5.80 9.67
C SER A 67 -6.07 5.39 8.37
N TYR A 68 -5.55 4.35 7.72
CA TYR A 68 -6.17 3.88 6.50
C TYR A 68 -7.62 3.45 6.74
N ARG A 69 -7.86 2.69 7.79
CA ARG A 69 -9.20 2.21 8.06
C ARG A 69 -10.16 3.36 8.37
N SER A 70 -9.67 4.35 9.10
CA SER A 70 -10.47 5.52 9.40
C SER A 70 -10.80 6.31 8.13
N HIS A 71 -9.82 6.45 7.25
CA HIS A 71 -10.01 7.14 5.99
C HIS A 71 -10.98 6.39 5.09
N ALA A 72 -10.85 5.07 5.04
CA ALA A 72 -11.67 4.25 4.14
C ALA A 72 -13.14 4.30 4.51
N LYS A 73 -13.45 4.46 5.77
CA LYS A 73 -14.84 4.56 6.19
C LYS A 73 -15.51 5.79 5.63
N LYS A 74 -14.76 6.87 5.45
CA LYS A 74 -15.33 8.14 5.04
C LYS A 74 -15.24 8.38 3.56
N ASN A 75 -14.16 7.95 2.95
CA ASN A 75 -13.82 8.39 1.60
C ASN A 75 -13.61 7.25 0.61
N GLY A 76 -13.92 6.03 1.01
CA GLY A 76 -13.65 4.89 0.14
C GLY A 76 -12.24 4.38 0.36
N GLU A 77 -11.93 3.28 -0.31
CA GLU A 77 -10.71 2.54 -0.06
C GLU A 77 -9.64 2.85 -1.12
N PRO A 78 -8.70 3.72 -0.79
CA PRO A 78 -7.64 3.97 -1.75
C PRO A 78 -6.80 2.73 -1.97
N LEU A 79 -6.21 2.65 -3.15
CA LEU A 79 -5.39 1.51 -3.51
C LEU A 79 -4.11 1.50 -2.67
N ILE A 80 -3.84 0.37 -2.03
CA ILE A 80 -2.62 0.20 -1.25
C ILE A 80 -1.56 -0.35 -2.17
N LEU A 81 -0.48 0.40 -2.33
CA LEU A 81 0.60 0.03 -3.23
C LEU A 81 1.71 -0.73 -2.54
N GLY A 82 1.93 -0.46 -1.26
CA GLY A 82 3.03 -1.07 -0.58
C GLY A 82 2.90 -1.08 0.93
N VAL A 83 3.78 -1.84 1.55
CA VAL A 83 3.84 -2.00 3.00
C VAL A 83 5.28 -1.88 3.44
N ALA A 84 5.50 -1.19 4.56
CA ALA A 84 6.85 -1.00 5.08
C ALA A 84 6.83 -1.03 6.59
N CYS A 85 7.95 -1.44 7.16
CA CYS A 85 8.15 -1.41 8.60
C CYS A 85 9.08 -0.26 8.94
N GLY A 86 8.52 0.82 9.49
CA GLY A 86 9.28 2.00 9.85
C GLY A 86 9.12 3.10 8.83
N TRP A 87 9.22 4.32 9.33
CA TRP A 87 9.02 5.50 8.49
C TRP A 87 10.05 5.60 7.38
N HIS A 88 11.32 5.35 7.75
CA HIS A 88 12.39 5.43 6.76
C HIS A 88 12.20 4.40 5.65
N GLU A 89 11.83 3.18 6.03
CA GLU A 89 11.59 2.14 5.05
C GLU A 89 10.40 2.49 4.16
N ALA A 90 9.38 3.14 4.73
CA ALA A 90 8.24 3.57 3.93
C ALA A 90 8.64 4.59 2.88
N GLN A 91 9.53 5.51 3.23
CA GLN A 91 10.02 6.48 2.25
C GLN A 91 10.81 5.79 1.14
N GLU A 92 11.56 4.75 1.49
CA GLU A 92 12.29 3.98 0.49
C GLU A 92 11.33 3.28 -0.47
N VAL A 93 10.23 2.75 0.05
CA VAL A 93 9.25 2.11 -0.82
C VAL A 93 8.65 3.13 -1.79
N VAL A 94 8.36 4.34 -1.30
CA VAL A 94 7.86 5.39 -2.17
C VAL A 94 8.86 5.67 -3.28
N ARG A 95 10.14 5.76 -2.95
CA ARG A 95 11.17 6.02 -3.95
C ARG A 95 11.23 4.91 -5.00
N VAL A 96 11.15 3.67 -4.55
CA VAL A 96 11.18 2.54 -5.48
C VAL A 96 9.98 2.57 -6.42
N ILE A 97 8.81 2.89 -5.88
CA ILE A 97 7.61 2.97 -6.72
C ILE A 97 7.76 4.04 -7.78
N VAL A 98 8.25 5.21 -7.40
CA VAL A 98 8.45 6.30 -8.35
C VAL A 98 9.44 5.89 -9.43
N GLU A 99 10.54 5.28 -9.04
CA GLU A 99 11.54 4.86 -10.01
C GLU A 99 11.01 3.79 -10.95
N ASP A 100 10.20 2.88 -10.42
CA ASP A 100 9.63 1.81 -11.22
C ASP A 100 8.68 2.39 -12.27
N VAL A 101 7.83 3.31 -11.87
CA VAL A 101 6.91 3.96 -12.79
C VAL A 101 7.68 4.76 -13.84
N TYR A 102 8.71 5.48 -13.43
CA TYR A 102 9.50 6.26 -14.34
C TYR A 102 10.19 5.37 -15.38
N THR A 103 10.73 4.25 -14.93
CA THR A 103 11.40 3.33 -15.83
C THR A 103 10.42 2.78 -16.89
N LYS A 104 9.19 2.54 -16.49
CA LYS A 104 8.21 1.93 -17.39
C LYS A 104 7.51 2.92 -18.29
N THR A 105 7.40 4.18 -17.88
CA THR A 105 6.59 5.15 -18.63
C THR A 105 7.35 6.37 -19.10
N GLY A 106 8.52 6.63 -18.54
CA GLY A 106 9.27 7.83 -18.88
C GLY A 106 8.85 9.06 -18.09
N ASN A 107 7.92 8.92 -17.16
CA ASN A 107 7.54 10.03 -16.29
C ASN A 107 7.22 9.50 -14.90
N ALA A 108 6.97 10.41 -13.97
CA ALA A 108 6.74 10.04 -12.58
C ALA A 108 5.28 10.25 -12.19
N LEU A 109 4.38 10.06 -13.11
CA LEU A 109 2.94 10.21 -12.84
C LEU A 109 2.39 8.92 -12.26
N VAL A 110 2.69 8.71 -11.00
CA VAL A 110 2.40 7.46 -10.31
C VAL A 110 0.89 7.17 -10.27
N ARG A 111 0.11 8.15 -9.87
CA ARG A 111 -1.32 7.93 -9.76
C ARG A 111 -1.94 7.55 -11.10
N GLN A 112 -1.54 8.27 -12.14
CA GLN A 112 -2.06 7.98 -13.46
C GLN A 112 -1.67 6.57 -13.91
N TYR A 113 -0.45 6.16 -13.61
CA TYR A 113 0.02 4.84 -13.99
C TYR A 113 -0.83 3.74 -13.35
N PHE A 114 -1.06 3.84 -12.04
CA PHE A 114 -1.80 2.78 -11.36
C PHE A 114 -3.29 2.84 -11.60
N GLU A 115 -3.84 4.02 -11.83
CA GLU A 115 -5.25 4.13 -12.13
C GLU A 115 -5.59 3.57 -13.51
N GLY A 116 -4.61 3.50 -14.38
CA GLY A 116 -4.82 2.95 -15.72
C GLY A 116 -4.68 1.43 -15.79
N LYS A 117 -4.47 0.78 -14.68
CA LYS A 117 -4.23 -0.67 -14.67
C LYS A 117 -5.49 -1.49 -14.51
#